data_57a532af5030a7a078f3c4860c7eac32
#
_entry.id   57a532af5030a7a078f3c4860c7eac32
#
_cell.length_a   1.000
_cell.length_b   1.000
_cell.length_c   1.000
_cell.angle_alpha   90.00
_cell.angle_beta   90.00
_cell.angle_gamma   90.00
#
_symmetry.space_group_name_H-M   'P 1'
#
loop_
_entity.id
_entity.type
_entity.pdbx_description
1 polymer ?
#
loop_
_entity_poly.entity_id
_entity_poly.type
_entity_poly.pdbx_seq_one_letter_code
_entity_poly.pdbx_strand_id
1 'polypeptide(L)'
;MKKFREKNKRYYYPTTRLSIDETLFLYKGRVRFRQRMPLKPQSTGLKYFVMADTNGFIYDAFLYKGKETEEIMINQEAADKREDIVNYSLNRLDKQGHLLFMDKYYGSESIMDAILEKGHNGVLACQANRPASLFKKCLSAGFDQPKTQEWDWAYRTKGKPILGLSFNDKKDCNFLSSAHTHIGYTK
;
A
#
# COMPACT_ATOMS: atom_id res chain seq x y z
N MET A 1 21.34 -7.57 2.29
CA MET A 1 19.92 -7.80 1.97
C MET A 1 19.69 -9.05 1.12
N LYS A 2 20.45 -9.32 0.03
CA LYS A 2 20.25 -10.52 -0.83
C LYS A 2 20.23 -11.83 -0.03
N LYS A 3 21.26 -12.09 0.81
CA LYS A 3 21.32 -13.30 1.67
C LYS A 3 20.16 -13.41 2.66
N PHE A 4 19.64 -12.28 3.20
CA PHE A 4 18.47 -12.27 4.08
C PHE A 4 17.22 -12.76 3.33
N ARG A 5 16.97 -12.22 2.14
CA ARG A 5 15.83 -12.59 1.31
C ARG A 5 15.86 -14.06 0.88
N GLU A 6 17.02 -14.55 0.45
CA GLU A 6 17.20 -15.95 0.06
C GLU A 6 16.93 -16.91 1.21
N LYS A 7 17.40 -16.56 2.42
CA LYS A 7 17.12 -17.36 3.61
C LYS A 7 15.63 -17.32 3.99
N ASN A 8 15.01 -16.14 3.99
CA ASN A 8 13.58 -16.03 4.29
C ASN A 8 12.75 -16.91 3.36
N LYS A 9 12.95 -16.79 2.05
CA LYS A 9 12.25 -17.63 1.06
C LYS A 9 12.41 -19.13 1.29
N ARG A 10 13.55 -19.56 1.79
CA ARG A 10 13.85 -20.97 2.01
C ARG A 10 13.15 -21.55 3.25
N TYR A 11 13.01 -20.75 4.29
CA TYR A 11 12.56 -21.25 5.60
C TYR A 11 11.14 -20.83 5.97
N TYR A 12 10.60 -19.81 5.32
CA TYR A 12 9.30 -19.26 5.66
C TYR A 12 8.58 -18.76 4.41
N TYR A 13 7.32 -19.12 4.27
CA TYR A 13 6.40 -18.51 3.32
C TYR A 13 5.36 -17.73 4.10
N PRO A 14 5.08 -16.45 3.73
CA PRO A 14 4.21 -15.59 4.52
C PRO A 14 2.76 -16.06 4.50
N THR A 15 1.99 -15.63 5.50
CA THR A 15 0.55 -15.86 5.57
C THR A 15 -0.20 -15.18 4.42
N THR A 16 -1.50 -15.43 4.31
CA THR A 16 -2.34 -14.83 3.27
C THR A 16 -2.50 -13.32 3.40
N ARG A 17 -2.33 -12.76 4.61
CA ARG A 17 -2.47 -11.32 4.89
C ARG A 17 -1.10 -10.68 5.05
N LEU A 18 -0.83 -9.67 4.21
CA LEU A 18 0.46 -8.98 4.17
C LEU A 18 0.27 -7.48 4.27
N SER A 19 1.22 -6.80 4.87
CA SER A 19 1.32 -5.34 4.79
C SER A 19 2.59 -4.92 4.04
N ILE A 20 2.50 -3.85 3.25
CA ILE A 20 3.64 -3.16 2.65
C ILE A 20 3.66 -1.75 3.24
N ASP A 21 4.76 -1.40 3.90
CA ASP A 21 4.92 -0.10 4.56
C ASP A 21 6.39 0.32 4.61
N GLU A 22 6.67 1.55 5.08
CA GLU A 22 8.02 2.00 5.34
C GLU A 22 8.36 2.02 6.83
N THR A 23 9.59 1.63 7.13
CA THR A 23 10.17 1.75 8.47
C THR A 23 11.47 2.53 8.45
N LEU A 24 11.77 3.21 9.54
CA LEU A 24 13.00 3.97 9.73
C LEU A 24 13.81 3.34 10.86
N PHE A 25 14.98 2.80 10.53
CA PHE A 25 15.94 2.33 11.53
C PHE A 25 16.86 3.47 11.92
N LEU A 26 16.94 3.75 13.23
CA LEU A 26 17.83 4.77 13.75
C LEU A 26 19.28 4.52 13.29
N TYR A 27 19.86 5.50 12.63
CA TYR A 27 21.24 5.46 12.21
C TYR A 27 21.87 6.84 12.30
N LYS A 28 22.90 6.99 13.13
CA LYS A 28 23.60 8.25 13.40
C LYS A 28 24.85 8.43 12.53
N GLY A 29 25.29 7.37 11.83
CA GLY A 29 26.47 7.42 10.98
C GLY A 29 26.31 8.31 9.75
N ARG A 30 27.43 8.55 9.05
CA ARG A 30 27.48 9.40 7.84
C ARG A 30 27.32 8.54 6.59
N VAL A 31 26.10 8.54 6.01
CA VAL A 31 25.81 7.92 4.71
C VAL A 31 24.93 8.85 3.88
N ARG A 32 25.14 8.88 2.55
CA ARG A 32 24.41 9.78 1.65
C ARG A 32 22.91 9.53 1.59
N PHE A 33 22.47 8.29 1.78
CA PHE A 33 21.07 7.86 1.70
C PHE A 33 20.35 7.85 3.07
N ARG A 34 20.91 8.51 4.08
CA ARG A 34 20.21 8.73 5.36
C ARG A 34 18.99 9.62 5.14
N GLN A 35 17.84 9.21 5.64
CA GLN A 35 16.57 9.91 5.52
C GLN A 35 16.19 10.61 6.82
N ARG A 36 15.46 11.72 6.69
CA ARG A 36 14.79 12.38 7.81
C ARG A 36 13.29 12.29 7.63
N MET A 37 12.60 11.72 8.62
CA MET A 37 11.13 11.58 8.68
C MET A 37 10.63 12.28 9.96
N PRO A 38 10.31 13.59 9.90
CA PRO A 38 10.06 14.41 11.10
C PRO A 38 8.92 13.91 11.99
N LEU A 39 7.95 13.19 11.42
CA LEU A 39 6.78 12.67 12.15
C LEU A 39 7.04 11.33 12.87
N LYS A 40 8.20 10.71 12.68
CA LYS A 40 8.57 9.49 13.40
C LYS A 40 9.29 9.86 14.70
N PRO A 41 9.09 9.12 15.81
CA PRO A 41 9.78 9.38 17.10
C PRO A 41 11.30 9.46 16.96
N GLN A 42 11.85 8.62 16.10
CA GLN A 42 13.26 8.67 15.71
C GLN A 42 13.32 9.20 14.27
N SER A 43 13.51 10.52 14.15
CA SER A 43 13.31 11.22 12.89
C SER A 43 14.41 11.02 11.84
N THR A 44 15.56 10.43 12.19
CA THR A 44 16.71 10.31 11.28
C THR A 44 17.28 8.91 11.28
N GLY A 45 17.44 8.30 10.11
CA GLY A 45 17.93 6.93 10.00
C GLY A 45 17.95 6.39 8.57
N LEU A 46 17.96 5.08 8.47
CA LEU A 46 17.88 4.35 7.21
C LEU A 46 16.42 3.95 6.95
N LYS A 47 15.86 4.42 5.85
CA LYS A 47 14.50 4.07 5.45
C LYS A 47 14.50 2.74 4.71
N TYR A 48 13.63 1.84 5.14
CA TYR A 48 13.36 0.58 4.47
C TYR A 48 11.90 0.52 4.03
N PHE A 49 11.65 -0.09 2.89
CA PHE A 49 10.34 -0.62 2.55
C PHE A 49 10.29 -2.07 2.98
N VAL A 50 9.20 -2.45 3.64
CA VAL A 50 9.07 -3.72 4.34
C VAL A 50 7.78 -4.38 3.94
N MET A 51 7.85 -5.69 3.64
CA MET A 51 6.68 -6.55 3.53
C MET A 51 6.66 -7.50 4.72
N ALA A 52 5.60 -7.42 5.52
CA ALA A 52 5.42 -8.20 6.72
C ALA A 52 4.06 -8.90 6.75
N ASP A 53 3.96 -9.99 7.46
CA ASP A 53 2.72 -10.72 7.68
C ASP A 53 2.05 -10.39 9.01
N THR A 54 0.89 -11.00 9.27
CA THR A 54 0.11 -10.80 10.50
C THR A 54 0.80 -11.29 11.78
N ASN A 55 1.82 -12.14 11.66
CA ASN A 55 2.62 -12.60 12.80
C ASN A 55 3.77 -11.62 13.14
N GLY A 56 3.87 -10.52 12.38
CA GLY A 56 4.96 -9.55 12.51
C GLY A 56 6.27 -10.02 11.87
N PHE A 57 6.26 -11.13 11.11
CA PHE A 57 7.44 -11.60 10.41
C PHE A 57 7.71 -10.75 9.17
N ILE A 58 8.92 -10.19 9.10
CA ILE A 58 9.38 -9.43 7.94
C ILE A 58 9.84 -10.43 6.87
N TYR A 59 9.00 -10.61 5.85
CA TYR A 59 9.27 -11.52 4.74
C TYR A 59 10.29 -10.94 3.76
N ASP A 60 10.11 -9.68 3.37
CA ASP A 60 11.06 -8.96 2.53
C ASP A 60 11.26 -7.53 3.04
N ALA A 61 12.46 -7.02 2.81
CA ALA A 61 12.80 -5.64 3.10
C ALA A 61 13.87 -5.15 2.12
N PHE A 62 13.80 -3.87 1.73
CA PHE A 62 14.83 -3.25 0.94
C PHE A 62 15.13 -1.83 1.40
N LEU A 63 16.41 -1.49 1.34
CA LEU A 63 16.91 -0.20 1.77
C LEU A 63 16.63 0.85 0.70
N TYR A 64 16.03 1.96 1.11
CA TYR A 64 15.87 3.13 0.25
C TYR A 64 17.17 3.93 0.18
N LYS A 65 17.72 4.06 -1.01
CA LYS A 65 18.98 4.78 -1.28
C LYS A 65 18.79 6.04 -2.15
N GLY A 66 17.56 6.53 -2.26
CA GLY A 66 17.22 7.62 -3.17
C GLY A 66 17.27 7.17 -4.63
N LYS A 67 17.94 7.92 -5.48
CA LYS A 67 18.08 7.62 -6.92
C LYS A 67 18.71 6.25 -7.21
N GLU A 68 19.68 5.83 -6.38
CA GLU A 68 20.31 4.50 -6.52
C GLU A 68 19.32 3.34 -6.25
N THR A 69 18.28 3.58 -5.47
CA THR A 69 17.21 2.61 -5.32
C THR A 69 16.36 2.53 -6.58
N GLU A 70 16.09 3.68 -7.16
CA GLU A 70 15.30 3.81 -8.39
C GLU A 70 15.98 3.10 -9.56
N GLU A 71 17.30 3.19 -9.71
CA GLU A 71 18.04 2.51 -10.77
C GLU A 71 18.06 0.98 -10.66
N ILE A 72 18.00 0.45 -9.43
CA ILE A 72 18.12 -1.00 -9.18
C ILE A 72 16.74 -1.70 -9.18
N MET A 73 15.67 -0.99 -8.82
CA MET A 73 14.39 -1.58 -8.52
C MET A 73 13.26 -1.17 -9.45
N ILE A 74 13.43 -0.07 -10.12
CA ILE A 74 12.39 0.59 -10.88
C ILE A 74 12.71 0.36 -12.35
N ASN A 75 11.90 -0.43 -13.04
CA ASN A 75 11.81 -0.32 -14.49
C ASN A 75 11.39 1.12 -14.79
N GLN A 76 12.19 1.86 -15.54
CA GLN A 76 12.04 3.29 -15.79
C GLN A 76 10.71 3.68 -16.47
N GLU A 77 9.81 2.75 -16.67
CA GLU A 77 8.53 2.89 -17.37
C GLU A 77 7.33 3.22 -16.48
N ALA A 78 7.44 3.04 -15.15
CA ALA A 78 6.30 3.32 -14.29
C ALA A 78 6.14 4.82 -14.04
N ALA A 79 4.94 5.32 -14.27
CA ALA A 79 4.58 6.73 -14.04
C ALA A 79 4.55 7.10 -12.53
N ASP A 80 4.46 6.12 -11.65
CA ASP A 80 4.34 6.30 -10.19
C ASP A 80 5.34 5.41 -9.43
N LYS A 81 6.31 6.04 -8.76
CA LYS A 81 7.32 5.37 -7.92
C LYS A 81 6.72 4.45 -6.83
N ARG A 82 5.51 4.72 -6.37
CA ARG A 82 4.80 3.90 -5.36
C ARG A 82 4.38 2.57 -5.97
N GLU A 83 3.93 2.60 -7.21
CA GLU A 83 3.57 1.41 -7.97
C GLU A 83 4.78 0.50 -8.18
N ASP A 84 5.94 1.08 -8.49
CA ASP A 84 7.19 0.32 -8.61
C ASP A 84 7.58 -0.39 -7.31
N ILE A 85 7.46 0.30 -6.16
CA ILE A 85 7.71 -0.29 -4.84
C ILE A 85 6.80 -1.49 -4.61
N VAL A 86 5.51 -1.33 -4.92
CA VAL A 86 4.52 -2.39 -4.77
C VAL A 86 4.82 -3.54 -5.74
N ASN A 87 5.02 -3.26 -7.02
CA ASN A 87 5.35 -4.25 -8.03
C ASN A 87 6.62 -5.05 -7.69
N TYR A 88 7.65 -4.36 -7.21
CA TYR A 88 8.87 -5.01 -6.74
C TYR A 88 8.58 -5.98 -5.59
N SER A 89 7.81 -5.53 -4.60
CA SER A 89 7.43 -6.36 -3.45
C SER A 89 6.59 -7.57 -3.86
N LEU A 90 5.61 -7.37 -4.75
CA LEU A 90 4.75 -8.45 -5.26
C LEU A 90 5.52 -9.48 -6.08
N ASN A 91 6.52 -9.07 -6.85
CA ASN A 91 7.39 -9.97 -7.60
C ASN A 91 8.23 -10.91 -6.71
N ARG A 92 8.24 -10.68 -5.40
CA ARG A 92 8.90 -11.55 -4.42
C ARG A 92 8.01 -12.67 -3.89
N LEU A 93 6.72 -12.59 -4.15
CA LEU A 93 5.75 -13.61 -3.78
C LEU A 93 5.69 -14.68 -4.86
N ASP A 94 5.88 -15.95 -4.46
CA ASP A 94 5.87 -17.08 -5.39
C ASP A 94 4.44 -17.62 -5.62
N LYS A 95 3.48 -17.26 -4.74
CA LYS A 95 2.07 -17.68 -4.83
C LYS A 95 1.16 -16.47 -4.94
N GLN A 96 0.02 -16.67 -5.56
CA GLN A 96 -1.07 -15.69 -5.66
C GLN A 96 -2.06 -15.82 -4.48
N GLY A 97 -3.07 -14.96 -4.44
CA GLY A 97 -4.16 -15.03 -3.47
C GLY A 97 -3.89 -14.32 -2.14
N HIS A 98 -2.81 -13.53 -2.02
CA HIS A 98 -2.59 -12.72 -0.83
C HIS A 98 -3.54 -11.52 -0.77
N LEU A 99 -3.87 -11.09 0.45
CA LEU A 99 -4.58 -9.86 0.76
C LEU A 99 -3.58 -8.84 1.32
N LEU A 100 -3.40 -7.74 0.61
CA LEU A 100 -2.42 -6.70 0.90
C LEU A 100 -3.06 -5.50 1.60
N PHE A 101 -2.49 -5.07 2.70
CA PHE A 101 -2.90 -3.88 3.44
C PHE A 101 -1.83 -2.80 3.29
N MET A 102 -2.25 -1.61 2.88
CA MET A 102 -1.34 -0.49 2.68
C MET A 102 -1.95 0.81 3.19
N ASP A 103 -1.06 1.70 3.65
CA ASP A 103 -1.45 2.99 4.14
C ASP A 103 -1.81 3.98 3.00
N LYS A 104 -2.26 5.18 3.38
CA LYS A 104 -2.66 6.25 2.47
C LYS A 104 -1.56 6.73 1.50
N TYR A 105 -0.29 6.40 1.76
CA TYR A 105 0.79 6.73 0.83
C TYR A 105 0.64 5.97 -0.49
N TYR A 106 0.17 4.73 -0.42
CA TYR A 106 0.01 3.83 -1.57
C TYR A 106 -1.40 3.87 -2.19
N GLY A 107 -2.36 4.54 -1.55
CA GLY A 107 -3.77 4.54 -1.97
C GLY A 107 -4.01 5.15 -3.33
N SER A 108 -4.11 4.31 -4.37
CA SER A 108 -4.52 4.70 -5.73
C SER A 108 -5.16 3.52 -6.46
N GLU A 109 -5.98 3.82 -7.49
CA GLU A 109 -6.57 2.79 -8.35
C GLU A 109 -5.52 2.05 -9.16
N SER A 110 -4.49 2.75 -9.66
CA SER A 110 -3.40 2.12 -10.43
C SER A 110 -2.65 1.06 -9.60
N ILE A 111 -2.37 1.36 -8.34
CA ILE A 111 -1.75 0.38 -7.43
C ILE A 111 -2.70 -0.79 -7.16
N MET A 112 -4.00 -0.54 -6.97
CA MET A 112 -4.98 -1.62 -6.81
C MET A 112 -5.05 -2.49 -8.06
N ASP A 113 -5.03 -1.90 -9.25
CA ASP A 113 -5.00 -2.65 -10.51
C ASP A 113 -3.73 -3.50 -10.63
N ALA A 114 -2.57 -2.95 -10.31
CA ALA A 114 -1.30 -3.70 -10.30
C ALA A 114 -1.34 -4.91 -9.33
N ILE A 115 -1.95 -4.75 -8.16
CA ILE A 115 -2.16 -5.84 -7.19
C ILE A 115 -3.05 -6.93 -7.79
N LEU A 116 -4.17 -6.52 -8.41
CA LEU A 116 -5.14 -7.42 -9.02
C LEU A 116 -4.56 -8.17 -10.22
N GLU A 117 -3.77 -7.49 -11.06
CA GLU A 117 -3.10 -8.09 -12.21
C GLU A 117 -2.15 -9.22 -11.82
N LYS A 118 -1.51 -9.11 -10.67
CA LYS A 118 -0.64 -10.15 -10.10
C LYS A 118 -1.40 -11.26 -9.35
N GLY A 119 -2.74 -11.24 -9.38
CA GLY A 119 -3.57 -12.27 -8.76
C GLY A 119 -3.71 -12.14 -7.24
N HIS A 120 -3.51 -10.95 -6.70
CA HIS A 120 -3.70 -10.63 -5.29
C HIS A 120 -4.93 -9.75 -5.07
N ASN A 121 -5.31 -9.53 -3.82
CA ASN A 121 -6.33 -8.57 -3.39
C ASN A 121 -5.71 -7.49 -2.51
N GLY A 122 -6.39 -6.34 -2.39
CA GLY A 122 -5.88 -5.24 -1.59
C GLY A 122 -6.95 -4.52 -0.78
N VAL A 123 -6.53 -3.95 0.34
CA VAL A 123 -7.24 -2.94 1.11
C VAL A 123 -6.28 -1.77 1.32
N LEU A 124 -6.55 -0.64 0.68
CA LEU A 124 -5.68 0.52 0.65
C LEU A 124 -6.40 1.70 1.30
N ALA A 125 -5.79 2.35 2.28
CA ALA A 125 -6.23 3.68 2.68
C ALA A 125 -5.85 4.71 1.60
N CYS A 126 -6.67 5.74 1.39
CA CYS A 126 -6.45 6.77 0.37
C CYS A 126 -6.35 8.16 1.01
N GLN A 127 -5.55 9.03 0.41
CA GLN A 127 -5.48 10.42 0.83
C GLN A 127 -6.71 11.20 0.34
N ALA A 128 -7.30 12.03 1.19
CA ALA A 128 -8.45 12.87 0.83
C ALA A 128 -8.15 13.88 -0.30
N ASN A 129 -6.92 14.40 -0.33
CA ASN A 129 -6.46 15.33 -1.36
C ASN A 129 -6.02 14.66 -2.68
N ARG A 130 -5.96 13.32 -2.70
CA ARG A 130 -5.71 12.50 -3.89
C ARG A 130 -6.82 11.45 -4.00
N PRO A 131 -8.08 11.89 -4.11
CA PRO A 131 -9.16 10.93 -4.21
C PRO A 131 -8.93 10.10 -5.47
N ALA A 132 -9.04 8.79 -5.33
CA ALA A 132 -9.14 7.90 -6.46
C ALA A 132 -10.24 8.40 -7.41
N SER A 133 -10.10 8.19 -8.70
CA SER A 133 -11.07 8.67 -9.70
C SER A 133 -12.48 8.14 -9.41
N LEU A 134 -12.55 6.99 -8.75
CA LEU A 134 -13.77 6.37 -8.26
C LEU A 134 -14.54 7.30 -7.31
N PHE A 135 -13.87 7.94 -6.34
CA PHE A 135 -14.51 8.88 -5.41
C PHE A 135 -14.90 10.19 -6.12
N LYS A 136 -14.07 10.69 -7.04
CA LYS A 136 -14.39 11.89 -7.83
C LYS A 136 -15.64 11.71 -8.67
N LYS A 137 -15.83 10.55 -9.28
CA LYS A 137 -17.02 10.24 -10.07
C LYS A 137 -18.27 10.15 -9.21
N CYS A 138 -18.15 9.64 -7.99
CA CYS A 138 -19.27 9.60 -7.04
C CYS A 138 -19.65 11.00 -6.58
N LEU A 139 -18.69 11.84 -6.18
CA LEU A 139 -18.93 13.22 -5.80
C LEU A 139 -19.55 14.05 -6.95
N SER A 140 -19.10 13.84 -8.21
CA SER A 140 -19.68 14.50 -9.38
C SER A 140 -21.07 13.98 -9.77
N ALA A 141 -21.46 12.79 -9.31
CA ALA A 141 -22.78 12.21 -9.54
C ALA A 141 -23.84 12.63 -8.49
N GLY A 142 -23.50 13.57 -7.61
CA GLY A 142 -24.42 14.10 -6.61
C GLY A 142 -24.45 13.34 -5.29
N PHE A 143 -23.45 12.49 -5.03
CA PHE A 143 -23.25 11.96 -3.69
C PHE A 143 -22.79 13.07 -2.77
N ASP A 144 -23.57 13.36 -1.74
CA ASP A 144 -23.16 14.25 -0.68
C ASP A 144 -21.99 13.66 0.07
N GLN A 145 -21.10 14.52 0.58
CA GLN A 145 -20.05 14.02 1.48
C GLN A 145 -20.72 13.40 2.72
N PRO A 146 -20.29 12.22 3.16
CA PRO A 146 -20.90 11.58 4.31
C PRO A 146 -20.80 12.51 5.52
N LYS A 147 -21.89 12.67 6.25
CA LYS A 147 -21.92 13.39 7.53
C LYS A 147 -21.08 12.61 8.54
N THR A 148 -20.67 13.29 9.62
CA THR A 148 -19.91 12.67 10.71
C THR A 148 -20.53 11.32 11.12
N GLN A 149 -19.72 10.26 11.15
CA GLN A 149 -20.11 8.88 11.43
C GLN A 149 -21.01 8.20 10.38
N GLU A 150 -21.14 8.77 9.20
CA GLU A 150 -21.80 8.12 8.08
C GLU A 150 -20.78 7.50 7.11
N TRP A 151 -21.20 6.45 6.42
CA TRP A 151 -20.44 5.78 5.38
C TRP A 151 -21.04 6.10 4.02
N ASP A 152 -20.17 6.35 3.05
CA ASP A 152 -20.53 6.36 1.64
C ASP A 152 -19.66 5.38 0.88
N TRP A 153 -20.15 4.86 -0.24
CA TRP A 153 -19.44 3.85 -1.00
C TRP A 153 -19.72 3.94 -2.49
N ALA A 154 -18.75 3.48 -3.27
CA ALA A 154 -18.85 3.35 -4.71
C ALA A 154 -18.23 2.04 -5.16
N TYR A 155 -18.73 1.50 -6.26
CA TYR A 155 -18.27 0.21 -6.79
C TYR A 155 -17.89 0.34 -8.26
N ARG A 156 -16.68 -0.09 -8.60
CA ARG A 156 -16.22 -0.17 -9.98
C ARG A 156 -16.58 -1.54 -10.55
N THR A 157 -17.45 -1.56 -11.56
CA THR A 157 -17.91 -2.78 -12.25
C THR A 157 -17.14 -3.11 -13.51
N LYS A 158 -16.47 -2.12 -14.15
CA LYS A 158 -15.66 -2.34 -15.33
C LYS A 158 -14.27 -2.84 -14.97
N GLY A 159 -13.86 -3.96 -15.53
CA GLY A 159 -12.62 -4.64 -15.19
C GLY A 159 -12.75 -5.46 -13.91
N LYS A 160 -11.65 -5.59 -13.15
CA LYS A 160 -11.70 -6.24 -11.84
C LYS A 160 -12.43 -5.35 -10.83
N PRO A 161 -13.33 -5.91 -10.00
CA PRO A 161 -14.16 -5.13 -9.11
C PRO A 161 -13.34 -4.45 -8.00
N ILE A 162 -13.65 -3.20 -7.72
CA ILE A 162 -13.07 -2.43 -6.62
C ILE A 162 -14.20 -1.69 -5.89
N LEU A 163 -14.26 -1.87 -4.58
CA LEU A 163 -15.13 -1.12 -3.68
C LEU A 163 -14.37 0.08 -3.13
N GLY A 164 -14.92 1.27 -3.32
CA GLY A 164 -14.48 2.50 -2.66
C GLY A 164 -15.35 2.79 -1.45
N LEU A 165 -14.75 3.13 -0.32
CA LEU A 165 -15.40 3.46 0.94
C LEU A 165 -14.93 4.82 1.40
N SER A 166 -15.85 5.66 1.84
CA SER A 166 -15.56 6.91 2.54
C SER A 166 -16.28 6.90 3.88
N PHE A 167 -15.57 7.26 4.94
CA PHE A 167 -16.10 7.39 6.29
C PHE A 167 -15.63 8.72 6.89
N ASN A 168 -16.55 9.46 7.45
CA ASN A 168 -16.24 10.72 8.12
C ASN A 168 -16.14 10.51 9.64
N ASP A 169 -14.89 10.45 10.16
CA ASP A 169 -14.58 10.51 11.59
C ASP A 169 -13.64 11.69 11.85
N LYS A 170 -14.20 12.87 12.15
CA LYS A 170 -13.47 14.14 12.25
C LYS A 170 -12.74 14.57 10.97
N LYS A 171 -12.37 13.62 10.12
CA LYS A 171 -11.75 13.76 8.80
C LYS A 171 -12.22 12.62 7.90
N ASP A 172 -12.25 12.89 6.60
CA ASP A 172 -12.59 11.86 5.62
C ASP A 172 -11.51 10.77 5.58
N CYS A 173 -11.93 9.56 5.89
CA CYS A 173 -11.14 8.35 5.78
C CYS A 173 -11.61 7.56 4.56
N ASN A 174 -10.80 7.52 3.53
CA ASN A 174 -11.11 6.88 2.26
C ASN A 174 -10.33 5.56 2.11
N PHE A 175 -10.99 4.54 1.60
CA PHE A 175 -10.40 3.22 1.38
C PHE A 175 -10.80 2.65 0.03
N LEU A 176 -9.91 1.90 -0.59
CA LEU A 176 -10.19 1.02 -1.73
C LEU A 176 -10.05 -0.42 -1.27
N SER A 177 -10.97 -1.28 -1.70
CA SER A 177 -10.92 -2.72 -1.43
C SER A 177 -11.31 -3.53 -2.65
N SER A 178 -10.53 -4.54 -2.96
CA SER A 178 -10.90 -5.58 -3.93
C SER A 178 -11.33 -6.90 -3.27
N ALA A 179 -11.18 -7.00 -1.94
CA ALA A 179 -11.55 -8.19 -1.17
C ALA A 179 -13.00 -8.18 -0.68
N HIS A 180 -13.69 -7.04 -0.78
CA HIS A 180 -15.06 -6.86 -0.31
C HIS A 180 -15.96 -6.48 -1.47
N THR A 181 -17.14 -7.10 -1.56
CA THR A 181 -18.11 -6.86 -2.63
C THR A 181 -19.29 -5.99 -2.19
N HIS A 182 -19.49 -5.83 -0.90
CA HIS A 182 -20.57 -5.02 -0.30
C HIS A 182 -20.21 -4.64 1.13
N ILE A 183 -20.86 -3.61 1.64
CA ILE A 183 -20.84 -3.25 3.06
C ILE A 183 -22.01 -3.96 3.71
N GLY A 184 -21.73 -5.00 4.50
CA GLY A 184 -22.73 -5.60 5.35
C GLY A 184 -23.00 -4.71 6.56
N TYR A 185 -24.10 -3.98 6.56
CA TYR A 185 -24.62 -3.43 7.81
C TYR A 185 -25.32 -4.56 8.57
N THR A 186 -24.72 -5.04 9.63
CA THR A 186 -25.49 -5.62 10.74
C THR A 186 -25.97 -4.46 11.60
N LYS A 187 -27.27 -4.20 11.55
CA LYS A 187 -27.93 -3.34 12.54
C LYS A 187 -27.88 -3.97 13.91
#